data_58cf3532c9d27b2365ae60150664607c
#
_entry.id   58cf3532c9d27b2365ae60150664607c
#
_cell.length_a   1.000
_cell.length_b   1.000
_cell.length_c   1.000
_cell.angle_alpha   90.00
_cell.angle_beta   90.00
_cell.angle_gamma   90.00
#
_symmetry.space_group_name_H-M   'P 1'
#
loop_
_entity.id
_entity.type
_entity.pdbx_description
1 polymer ?
#
loop_
_entity_poly.entity_id
_entity_poly.type
_entity_poly.pdbx_seq_one_letter_code
_entity_poly.pdbx_strand_id
1 'polypeptide(L)'
;MNLEQCGVLPQQATTPEEARALLRRDGAVIVCDIGGDSEDARAIAFDLFGNAVRAVPPAARVFEGGEMDRRLPGIDHQVRLAAHTDGYAYGDLYPDYFLLSCVRASSGGGDSFLVDGYAILDTMRTDKELHWVPDALMQVSIDQTESGMQHAISPIVQRNHEGRIMVRKTHDQKPAAGSKDPARDLAMIAAWQQIAERVAERAPRFKLTANQAVVVDNYRMLHGRDAYTDLNRLLWRVWIWTSGSLGVPDMPLHSDTRYAAVAS
;
A
#
# COMPACT_ATOMS: atom_id res chain seq x y z
N MET A 1 -15.21 3.11 19.69
CA MET A 1 -13.98 2.93 18.86
C MET A 1 -13.37 4.29 18.54
N ASN A 2 -12.11 4.53 18.92
CA ASN A 2 -11.40 5.77 18.56
C ASN A 2 -10.60 5.56 17.27
N LEU A 3 -11.16 5.97 16.13
CA LEU A 3 -10.56 5.80 14.80
C LEU A 3 -9.63 6.94 14.39
N GLU A 4 -9.61 8.05 15.15
CA GLU A 4 -8.79 9.22 14.80
C GLU A 4 -7.28 8.93 14.86
N GLN A 5 -6.88 7.99 15.71
CA GLN A 5 -5.47 7.59 15.88
C GLN A 5 -4.96 6.64 14.78
N CYS A 6 -5.85 6.16 13.91
CA CYS A 6 -5.46 5.23 12.83
C CYS A 6 -5.06 5.95 11.53
N GLY A 7 -5.34 7.24 11.38
CA GLY A 7 -4.85 8.05 10.27
C GLY A 7 -3.44 8.57 10.56
N VAL A 8 -2.53 8.52 9.58
CA VAL A 8 -1.14 8.91 9.75
C VAL A 8 -0.76 10.07 8.84
N LEU A 9 -0.17 11.12 9.42
CA LEU A 9 0.51 12.19 8.68
C LEU A 9 2.02 11.90 8.70
N PRO A 10 2.65 11.55 7.56
CA PRO A 10 4.07 11.23 7.55
C PRO A 10 4.91 12.46 7.87
N GLN A 11 5.92 12.29 8.71
CA GLN A 11 6.88 13.34 9.05
C GLN A 11 8.00 13.40 8.02
N GLN A 12 8.63 14.57 7.87
CA GLN A 12 9.81 14.75 7.03
C GLN A 12 11.06 14.35 7.81
N ALA A 13 11.96 13.62 7.15
CA ALA A 13 13.28 13.31 7.65
C ALA A 13 14.35 14.10 6.91
N THR A 14 15.40 14.46 7.64
CA THR A 14 16.56 15.20 7.12
C THR A 14 17.78 14.30 6.91
N THR A 15 17.78 13.10 7.51
CA THR A 15 18.84 12.10 7.35
C THR A 15 18.26 10.71 7.13
N PRO A 16 19.02 9.78 6.52
CA PRO A 16 18.60 8.39 6.37
C PRO A 16 18.33 7.68 7.71
N GLU A 17 19.07 8.01 8.77
CA GLU A 17 18.89 7.47 10.12
C GLU A 17 17.54 7.88 10.70
N GLU A 18 17.21 9.16 10.59
CA GLU A 18 15.93 9.71 11.01
C GLU A 18 14.80 9.10 10.20
N ALA A 19 14.97 8.98 8.88
CA ALA A 19 13.99 8.36 8.00
C ALA A 19 13.68 6.91 8.41
N ARG A 20 14.73 6.11 8.70
CA ARG A 20 14.55 4.74 9.21
C ARG A 20 13.84 4.70 10.57
N ALA A 21 14.13 5.64 11.45
CA ALA A 21 13.47 5.72 12.77
C ALA A 21 11.99 6.06 12.64
N LEU A 22 11.64 7.06 11.82
CA LEU A 22 10.27 7.47 11.55
C LEU A 22 9.48 6.35 10.84
N LEU A 23 10.06 5.71 9.83
CA LEU A 23 9.44 4.61 9.11
C LEU A 23 9.10 3.43 10.04
N ARG A 24 10.00 3.06 10.95
CA ARG A 24 9.72 2.03 11.95
C ARG A 24 8.64 2.43 12.95
N ARG A 25 8.65 3.68 13.40
CA ARG A 25 7.70 4.18 14.39
C ARG A 25 6.30 4.37 13.81
N ASP A 26 6.21 5.07 12.68
CA ASP A 26 4.96 5.60 12.12
C ASP A 26 4.46 4.84 10.89
N GLY A 27 5.28 3.94 10.34
CA GLY A 27 4.96 3.19 9.11
C GLY A 27 5.11 3.99 7.81
N ALA A 28 5.45 5.28 7.90
CA ALA A 28 5.72 6.12 6.74
C ALA A 28 6.62 7.30 7.08
N VAL A 29 7.35 7.80 6.07
CA VAL A 29 8.23 8.97 6.20
C VAL A 29 8.33 9.70 4.87
N ILE A 30 8.47 11.03 4.90
CA ILE A 30 8.81 11.84 3.73
C ILE A 30 10.32 12.10 3.74
N VAL A 31 10.97 11.82 2.62
CA VAL A 31 12.36 12.18 2.35
C VAL A 31 12.41 13.31 1.32
N CYS A 32 13.37 14.21 1.46
CA CYS A 32 13.48 15.43 0.66
C CYS A 32 14.75 15.43 -0.20
N ASP A 33 14.88 16.42 -1.09
CA ASP A 33 16.05 16.67 -1.94
C ASP A 33 16.40 15.52 -2.87
N ILE A 34 15.37 14.83 -3.37
CA ILE A 34 15.50 13.70 -4.27
C ILE A 34 15.52 14.22 -5.70
N GLY A 35 16.36 13.65 -6.55
CA GLY A 35 16.30 13.89 -7.99
C GLY A 35 14.96 13.54 -8.63
N GLY A 36 14.75 13.98 -9.86
CA GLY A 36 13.46 13.88 -10.55
C GLY A 36 13.31 12.65 -11.45
N ASP A 37 14.28 11.77 -11.52
CA ASP A 37 14.22 10.61 -12.41
C ASP A 37 13.90 9.29 -11.69
N SER A 38 13.74 8.23 -12.46
CA SER A 38 13.40 6.91 -11.96
C SER A 38 14.52 6.26 -11.15
N GLU A 39 15.77 6.54 -11.47
CA GLU A 39 16.92 5.96 -10.79
C GLU A 39 17.17 6.67 -9.45
N ASP A 40 16.99 7.99 -9.40
CA ASP A 40 16.99 8.73 -8.14
C ASP A 40 15.95 8.18 -7.16
N ALA A 41 14.72 7.91 -7.66
CA ALA A 41 13.68 7.31 -6.85
C ALA A 41 14.07 5.91 -6.34
N ARG A 42 14.74 5.09 -7.16
CA ARG A 42 15.20 3.76 -6.77
C ARG A 42 16.35 3.79 -5.78
N ALA A 43 17.24 4.79 -5.88
CA ALA A 43 18.40 4.95 -5.00
C ALA A 43 17.98 5.07 -3.53
N ILE A 44 16.83 5.70 -3.24
CA ILE A 44 16.27 5.82 -1.88
C ILE A 44 16.13 4.45 -1.20
N ALA A 45 15.75 3.41 -1.94
CA ALA A 45 15.60 2.07 -1.38
C ALA A 45 16.94 1.55 -0.82
N PHE A 46 18.03 1.78 -1.53
CA PHE A 46 19.37 1.35 -1.09
C PHE A 46 19.91 2.22 0.05
N ASP A 47 19.64 3.52 0.04
CA ASP A 47 20.02 4.43 1.11
C ASP A 47 19.32 4.11 2.44
N LEU A 48 18.04 3.72 2.37
CA LEU A 48 17.27 3.39 3.57
C LEU A 48 17.48 1.97 4.06
N PHE A 49 17.57 1.00 3.16
CA PHE A 49 17.55 -0.43 3.55
C PHE A 49 18.90 -1.13 3.35
N GLY A 50 19.81 -0.56 2.57
CA GLY A 50 21.17 -1.07 2.38
C GLY A 50 21.18 -2.57 2.03
N ASN A 51 21.93 -3.35 2.79
CA ASN A 51 22.05 -4.80 2.60
C ASN A 51 20.76 -5.62 2.86
N ALA A 52 19.73 -5.01 3.42
CA ALA A 52 18.43 -5.66 3.59
C ALA A 52 17.65 -5.73 2.28
N VAL A 53 17.96 -4.91 1.29
CA VAL A 53 17.30 -4.95 -0.04
C VAL A 53 17.49 -6.33 -0.69
N ARG A 54 16.39 -6.88 -1.20
CA ARG A 54 16.38 -8.15 -1.96
C ARG A 54 16.00 -7.92 -3.41
N ALA A 55 15.02 -7.05 -3.66
CA ALA A 55 14.62 -6.67 -5.01
C ALA A 55 14.10 -5.24 -5.04
N VAL A 56 14.44 -4.50 -6.09
CA VAL A 56 13.90 -3.19 -6.44
C VAL A 56 13.75 -3.16 -7.96
N PRO A 57 12.60 -3.53 -8.50
CA PRO A 57 12.35 -3.50 -9.94
C PRO A 57 12.37 -2.06 -10.47
N PRO A 58 12.41 -1.86 -11.79
CA PRO A 58 12.29 -0.55 -12.39
C PRO A 58 11.10 0.22 -11.87
N ALA A 59 11.29 1.52 -11.65
CA ALA A 59 10.21 2.41 -11.20
C ALA A 59 9.11 2.49 -12.27
N ALA A 60 7.86 2.53 -11.83
CA ALA A 60 6.72 2.77 -12.69
C ALA A 60 6.24 4.21 -12.58
N ARG A 61 5.82 4.80 -13.67
CA ARG A 61 5.12 6.10 -13.67
C ARG A 61 3.71 5.94 -13.13
N VAL A 62 3.38 6.77 -12.16
CA VAL A 62 2.02 6.89 -11.64
C VAL A 62 1.38 8.12 -12.26
N PHE A 63 0.93 8.03 -13.48
CA PHE A 63 0.30 9.03 -14.32
C PHE A 63 1.21 10.05 -15.01
N GLU A 64 1.17 9.97 -16.31
CA GLU A 64 1.35 11.12 -17.20
C GLU A 64 -0.02 11.54 -17.71
N GLY A 65 -0.35 12.80 -17.57
CA GLY A 65 -1.58 13.37 -18.08
C GLY A 65 -1.72 13.12 -19.58
N GLY A 66 -2.88 12.67 -20.01
CA GLY A 66 -3.22 12.43 -21.41
C GLY A 66 -2.77 11.08 -22.00
N GLU A 67 -1.80 10.40 -21.41
CA GLU A 67 -1.35 9.07 -21.83
C GLU A 67 -1.82 7.94 -20.89
N MET A 68 -2.91 8.15 -20.18
CA MET A 68 -3.58 7.05 -19.52
C MET A 68 -3.84 5.98 -20.57
N ASP A 69 -3.20 4.85 -20.42
CA ASP A 69 -3.48 3.71 -21.29
C ASP A 69 -4.95 3.31 -21.09
N ARG A 70 -5.80 3.78 -22.00
CA ARG A 70 -7.25 3.51 -21.99
C ARG A 70 -7.57 2.01 -22.01
N ARG A 71 -6.55 1.16 -22.20
CA ARG A 71 -6.66 -0.31 -22.13
C ARG A 71 -6.74 -0.83 -20.69
N LEU A 72 -6.52 0.03 -19.68
CA LEU A 72 -6.51 -0.36 -18.28
C LEU A 72 -7.67 0.33 -17.53
N PRO A 73 -8.85 -0.27 -17.55
CA PRO A 73 -9.95 0.23 -16.73
C PRO A 73 -9.57 0.08 -15.26
N GLY A 74 -9.66 1.13 -14.48
CA GLY A 74 -9.60 1.00 -13.04
C GLY A 74 -8.93 2.12 -12.24
N ILE A 75 -8.04 2.92 -12.80
CA ILE A 75 -7.45 4.05 -12.05
C ILE A 75 -7.87 5.37 -12.71
N ASP A 76 -9.11 5.76 -12.43
CA ASP A 76 -9.61 7.07 -12.85
C ASP A 76 -9.04 8.14 -11.90
N HIS A 77 -8.31 9.12 -12.45
CA HIS A 77 -7.79 10.25 -11.68
C HIS A 77 -8.91 11.14 -11.11
N GLN A 78 -10.07 11.17 -11.76
CA GLN A 78 -11.24 11.95 -11.32
C GLN A 78 -12.00 11.30 -10.16
N VAL A 79 -11.63 10.08 -9.79
CA VAL A 79 -12.22 9.35 -8.66
C VAL A 79 -11.18 9.20 -7.55
N ARG A 80 -11.63 9.28 -6.31
CA ARG A 80 -10.79 8.96 -5.15
C ARG A 80 -10.32 7.51 -5.24
N LEU A 81 -9.02 7.30 -5.11
CA LEU A 81 -8.46 5.98 -4.94
C LEU A 81 -8.62 5.55 -3.49
N ALA A 82 -9.44 4.54 -3.25
CA ALA A 82 -9.74 4.01 -1.93
C ALA A 82 -8.49 3.48 -1.22
N ALA A 83 -8.54 3.36 0.11
CA ALA A 83 -7.46 2.78 0.88
C ALA A 83 -7.17 1.34 0.44
N HIS A 84 -5.91 1.04 0.12
CA HIS A 84 -5.45 -0.26 -0.35
C HIS A 84 -3.98 -0.51 0.02
N THR A 85 -3.50 -1.73 -0.20
CA THR A 85 -2.08 -2.09 -0.21
C THR A 85 -1.64 -2.37 -1.63
N ASP A 86 -0.38 -2.08 -1.98
CA ASP A 86 0.18 -2.31 -3.32
C ASP A 86 0.67 -3.75 -3.53
N GLY A 87 0.74 -4.19 -4.77
CA GLY A 87 1.49 -5.39 -5.15
C GLY A 87 0.69 -6.67 -5.36
N TYR A 88 -0.60 -6.58 -5.65
CA TYR A 88 -1.50 -7.73 -5.82
C TYR A 88 -1.05 -8.74 -6.87
N ALA A 89 -0.38 -8.30 -7.93
CA ALA A 89 0.12 -9.18 -8.98
C ALA A 89 1.07 -10.26 -8.48
N TYR A 90 1.68 -10.05 -7.33
CA TYR A 90 2.62 -11.00 -6.73
C TYR A 90 1.97 -11.92 -5.69
N GLY A 91 0.64 -11.93 -5.58
CA GLY A 91 -0.09 -12.80 -4.64
C GLY A 91 0.41 -12.61 -3.22
N ASP A 92 0.88 -13.70 -2.60
CA ASP A 92 1.40 -13.67 -1.23
C ASP A 92 2.77 -12.98 -1.10
N LEU A 93 3.49 -12.79 -2.21
CA LEU A 93 4.82 -12.22 -2.26
C LEU A 93 4.81 -10.73 -2.62
N TYR A 94 3.84 -9.95 -2.14
CA TYR A 94 3.80 -8.52 -2.41
C TYR A 94 4.92 -7.74 -1.69
N PRO A 95 5.31 -6.55 -2.19
CA PRO A 95 6.43 -5.78 -1.63
C PRO A 95 6.15 -5.35 -0.20
N ASP A 96 7.15 -5.44 0.67
CA ASP A 96 7.03 -5.00 2.07
C ASP A 96 7.16 -3.49 2.23
N TYR A 97 7.75 -2.79 1.26
CA TYR A 97 7.74 -1.33 1.17
C TYR A 97 7.43 -0.86 -0.24
N PHE A 98 6.92 0.35 -0.33
CA PHE A 98 6.89 1.11 -1.58
C PHE A 98 7.26 2.56 -1.32
N LEU A 99 7.61 3.28 -2.38
CA LEU A 99 7.74 4.72 -2.32
C LEU A 99 7.06 5.39 -3.53
N LEU A 100 6.63 6.62 -3.31
CA LEU A 100 6.16 7.52 -4.35
C LEU A 100 7.06 8.76 -4.34
N SER A 101 7.86 8.95 -5.41
CA SER A 101 8.71 10.13 -5.60
C SER A 101 7.99 11.13 -6.50
N CYS A 102 7.88 12.37 -6.06
CA CYS A 102 7.16 13.42 -6.77
C CYS A 102 8.09 14.21 -7.69
N VAL A 103 7.86 14.08 -8.99
CA VAL A 103 8.48 14.95 -10.00
C VAL A 103 7.66 16.23 -10.16
N ARG A 104 6.33 16.09 -10.22
CA ARG A 104 5.41 17.21 -10.38
C ARG A 104 4.11 16.95 -9.62
N ALA A 105 3.82 17.80 -8.65
CA ALA A 105 2.59 17.75 -7.90
C ALA A 105 1.39 18.18 -8.75
N SER A 106 0.20 17.70 -8.38
CA SER A 106 -1.05 18.23 -8.94
C SER A 106 -1.31 19.64 -8.41
N SER A 107 -1.71 20.56 -9.27
CA SER A 107 -2.17 21.89 -8.87
C SER A 107 -3.59 21.89 -8.28
N GLY A 108 -4.37 20.83 -8.51
CA GLY A 108 -5.74 20.69 -8.02
C GLY A 108 -6.06 19.25 -7.57
N GLY A 109 -6.22 19.02 -6.27
CA GLY A 109 -6.50 17.71 -5.69
C GLY A 109 -5.29 16.75 -5.69
N GLY A 110 -5.57 15.47 -5.57
CA GLY A 110 -4.55 14.41 -5.57
C GLY A 110 -3.77 14.28 -4.26
N ASP A 111 -4.32 14.83 -3.17
CA ASP A 111 -3.75 14.70 -1.84
C ASP A 111 -3.78 13.23 -1.41
N SER A 112 -2.67 12.77 -0.86
CA SER A 112 -2.51 11.41 -0.37
C SER A 112 -2.99 11.29 1.09
N PHE A 113 -3.35 10.08 1.48
CA PHE A 113 -3.64 9.74 2.87
C PHE A 113 -3.09 8.35 3.21
N LEU A 114 -2.81 8.15 4.50
CA LEU A 114 -2.31 6.90 5.04
C LEU A 114 -3.17 6.46 6.22
N VAL A 115 -3.36 5.15 6.34
CA VAL A 115 -4.13 4.50 7.40
C VAL A 115 -3.31 3.39 8.00
N ASP A 116 -3.12 3.39 9.30
CA ASP A 116 -2.38 2.37 10.03
C ASP A 116 -3.26 1.13 10.26
N GLY A 117 -3.00 0.08 9.50
CA GLY A 117 -3.71 -1.19 9.61
C GLY A 117 -3.50 -1.87 10.97
N TYR A 118 -2.34 -1.70 11.60
CA TYR A 118 -2.09 -2.26 12.94
C TYR A 118 -2.94 -1.56 13.99
N ALA A 119 -3.02 -0.23 13.95
CA ALA A 119 -3.87 0.54 14.84
C ALA A 119 -5.36 0.20 14.65
N ILE A 120 -5.80 -0.09 13.42
CA ILE A 120 -7.16 -0.60 13.17
C ILE A 120 -7.37 -1.94 13.89
N LEU A 121 -6.46 -2.91 13.72
CA LEU A 121 -6.58 -4.22 14.35
C LEU A 121 -6.63 -4.09 15.88
N ASP A 122 -5.79 -3.25 16.48
CA ASP A 122 -5.79 -3.01 17.93
C ASP A 122 -7.08 -2.35 18.40
N THR A 123 -7.61 -1.41 17.62
CA THR A 123 -8.89 -0.77 17.92
C THR A 123 -10.05 -1.76 17.84
N MET A 124 -10.07 -2.66 16.86
CA MET A 124 -11.08 -3.71 16.74
C MET A 124 -11.04 -4.67 17.92
N ARG A 125 -9.85 -5.06 18.42
CA ARG A 125 -9.70 -5.96 19.58
C ARG A 125 -10.38 -5.43 20.85
N THR A 126 -10.46 -4.12 21.00
CA THR A 126 -11.09 -3.47 22.15
C THR A 126 -12.58 -3.19 21.98
N ASP A 127 -13.11 -3.38 20.78
CA ASP A 127 -14.52 -3.14 20.47
C ASP A 127 -15.39 -4.37 20.79
N LYS A 128 -16.55 -4.17 21.41
CA LYS A 128 -17.43 -5.26 21.88
C LYS A 128 -18.03 -6.10 20.73
N GLU A 129 -18.22 -5.50 19.57
CA GLU A 129 -18.85 -6.16 18.42
C GLU A 129 -17.82 -6.72 17.44
N LEU A 130 -16.62 -6.13 17.41
CA LEU A 130 -15.60 -6.42 16.40
C LEU A 130 -14.37 -7.18 16.94
N HIS A 131 -14.31 -7.47 18.25
CA HIS A 131 -13.15 -8.10 18.88
C HIS A 131 -12.76 -9.47 18.25
N TRP A 132 -13.69 -10.15 17.63
CA TRP A 132 -13.48 -11.42 16.95
C TRP A 132 -12.85 -11.28 15.56
N VAL A 133 -12.95 -10.09 14.94
CA VAL A 133 -12.54 -9.85 13.55
C VAL A 133 -11.03 -10.00 13.36
N PRO A 134 -10.15 -9.41 14.18
CA PRO A 134 -8.70 -9.54 14.00
C PRO A 134 -8.19 -10.98 13.96
N ASP A 135 -8.73 -11.85 14.81
CA ASP A 135 -8.36 -13.27 14.81
C ASP A 135 -8.90 -14.00 13.59
N ALA A 136 -10.11 -13.68 13.15
CA ALA A 136 -10.67 -14.23 11.93
C ALA A 136 -9.87 -13.79 10.69
N LEU A 137 -9.43 -12.52 10.61
CA LEU A 137 -8.57 -12.00 9.54
C LEU A 137 -7.22 -12.74 9.43
N MET A 138 -6.73 -13.33 10.53
CA MET A 138 -5.50 -14.11 10.57
C MET A 138 -5.71 -15.60 10.25
N GLN A 139 -6.91 -16.14 10.48
CA GLN A 139 -7.18 -17.58 10.40
C GLN A 139 -7.90 -17.99 9.12
N VAL A 140 -8.68 -17.08 8.55
CA VAL A 140 -9.54 -17.39 7.40
C VAL A 140 -8.87 -16.94 6.10
N SER A 141 -8.57 -17.91 5.23
CA SER A 141 -8.15 -17.62 3.86
C SER A 141 -9.33 -17.20 3.00
N ILE A 142 -9.21 -16.08 2.34
CA ILE A 142 -10.21 -15.52 1.44
C ILE A 142 -9.64 -15.37 0.02
N ASP A 143 -10.50 -15.20 -0.95
CA ASP A 143 -10.10 -14.86 -2.31
C ASP A 143 -9.85 -13.34 -2.39
N GLN A 144 -8.62 -12.97 -2.74
CA GLN A 144 -8.14 -11.61 -2.91
C GLN A 144 -7.67 -11.35 -4.35
N THR A 145 -8.08 -12.22 -5.28
CA THR A 145 -7.70 -12.16 -6.69
C THR A 145 -8.31 -10.92 -7.34
N GLU A 146 -7.46 -10.01 -7.79
CA GLU A 146 -7.86 -8.88 -8.62
C GLU A 146 -8.20 -9.37 -10.02
N SER A 147 -9.23 -8.79 -10.65
CA SER A 147 -9.68 -9.19 -11.97
C SER A 147 -8.55 -9.13 -13.01
N GLY A 148 -8.30 -10.23 -13.70
CA GLY A 148 -7.24 -10.34 -14.71
C GLY A 148 -5.84 -10.53 -14.13
N MET A 149 -5.70 -10.71 -12.82
CA MET A 149 -4.42 -10.88 -12.14
C MET A 149 -4.24 -12.32 -11.62
N GLN A 150 -3.06 -12.58 -11.08
CA GLN A 150 -2.68 -13.86 -10.50
C GLN A 150 -3.61 -14.26 -9.33
N HIS A 151 -3.91 -15.54 -9.24
CA HIS A 151 -4.78 -16.06 -8.19
C HIS A 151 -4.15 -15.91 -6.81
N ALA A 152 -4.89 -15.32 -5.87
CA ALA A 152 -4.42 -15.03 -4.53
C ALA A 152 -5.46 -15.46 -3.47
N ILE A 153 -5.21 -16.62 -2.83
CA ILE A 153 -6.02 -17.14 -1.71
C ILE A 153 -5.17 -17.13 -0.46
N SER A 154 -5.48 -16.25 0.48
CA SER A 154 -4.71 -16.09 1.71
C SER A 154 -5.51 -15.35 2.78
N PRO A 155 -5.08 -15.37 4.05
CA PRO A 155 -5.62 -14.49 5.09
C PRO A 155 -5.36 -13.01 4.76
N ILE A 156 -6.24 -12.13 5.23
CA ILE A 156 -6.05 -10.68 5.15
C ILE A 156 -4.86 -10.24 6.02
N VAL A 157 -4.69 -10.89 7.16
CA VAL A 157 -3.58 -10.63 8.08
C VAL A 157 -2.71 -11.87 8.16
N GLN A 158 -1.42 -11.71 7.91
CA GLN A 158 -0.43 -12.78 8.01
C GLN A 158 0.76 -12.35 8.89
N ARG A 159 1.60 -13.32 9.26
CA ARG A 159 2.91 -13.09 9.85
C ARG A 159 3.99 -13.69 8.95
N ASN A 160 5.06 -12.95 8.74
CA ASN A 160 6.24 -13.51 8.11
C ASN A 160 7.03 -14.39 9.10
N HIS A 161 8.11 -14.99 8.63
CA HIS A 161 8.98 -15.88 9.43
C HIS A 161 9.64 -15.17 10.63
N GLU A 162 9.78 -13.85 10.61
CA GLU A 162 10.29 -13.02 11.71
C GLU A 162 9.19 -12.55 12.66
N GLY A 163 7.93 -12.89 12.38
CA GLY A 163 6.77 -12.50 13.18
C GLY A 163 6.22 -11.11 12.85
N ARG A 164 6.75 -10.42 11.81
CA ARG A 164 6.22 -9.14 11.33
C ARG A 164 4.82 -9.36 10.76
N ILE A 165 3.88 -8.55 11.21
CA ILE A 165 2.50 -8.58 10.73
C ILE A 165 2.41 -7.91 9.36
N MET A 166 1.58 -8.47 8.50
CA MET A 166 1.20 -7.94 7.20
C MET A 166 -0.31 -7.83 7.15
N VAL A 167 -0.83 -6.70 6.71
CA VAL A 167 -2.24 -6.52 6.41
C VAL A 167 -2.44 -6.34 4.91
N ARG A 168 -3.58 -6.78 4.38
CA ARG A 168 -3.95 -6.58 2.99
C ARG A 168 -5.31 -5.92 2.88
N LYS A 169 -5.45 -5.05 1.92
CA LYS A 169 -6.74 -4.50 1.53
C LYS A 169 -6.79 -4.28 0.02
N THR A 170 -7.75 -4.93 -0.60
CA THR A 170 -8.07 -4.79 -2.03
C THR A 170 -9.58 -4.59 -2.17
N HIS A 171 -10.07 -4.18 -3.34
CA HIS A 171 -11.51 -4.08 -3.55
C HIS A 171 -12.16 -5.44 -3.84
N ASP A 172 -11.37 -6.43 -4.27
CA ASP A 172 -11.84 -7.71 -4.77
C ASP A 172 -11.90 -8.80 -3.68
N GLN A 173 -11.72 -8.43 -2.41
CA GLN A 173 -11.78 -9.37 -1.29
C GLN A 173 -13.17 -9.98 -1.16
N LYS A 174 -13.25 -11.32 -1.23
CA LYS A 174 -14.49 -12.09 -1.11
C LYS A 174 -14.22 -13.46 -0.46
N PRO A 175 -15.24 -14.14 0.07
CA PRO A 175 -15.07 -15.49 0.58
C PRO A 175 -14.48 -16.41 -0.46
N ALA A 176 -13.55 -17.29 -0.07
CA ALA A 176 -13.01 -18.30 -0.96
C ALA A 176 -14.08 -19.31 -1.36
N ALA A 177 -13.98 -19.91 -2.56
CA ALA A 177 -14.94 -20.88 -3.08
C ALA A 177 -15.11 -22.12 -2.16
N GLY A 178 -14.09 -22.45 -1.35
CA GLY A 178 -14.11 -23.56 -0.38
C GLY A 178 -14.46 -23.14 1.06
N SER A 179 -14.96 -21.92 1.28
CA SER A 179 -15.30 -21.45 2.63
C SER A 179 -16.34 -22.34 3.30
N LYS A 180 -16.11 -22.64 4.58
CA LYS A 180 -17.07 -23.40 5.43
C LYS A 180 -18.22 -22.54 5.95
N ASP A 181 -18.02 -21.24 6.04
CA ASP A 181 -19.01 -20.26 6.48
C ASP A 181 -18.86 -18.95 5.68
N PRO A 182 -19.34 -18.93 4.43
CA PRO A 182 -19.20 -17.75 3.56
C PRO A 182 -19.89 -16.49 4.11
N ALA A 183 -20.95 -16.67 4.91
CA ALA A 183 -21.66 -15.53 5.51
C ALA A 183 -20.81 -14.84 6.59
N ARG A 184 -20.15 -15.62 7.43
CA ARG A 184 -19.21 -15.11 8.44
C ARG A 184 -17.98 -14.47 7.80
N ASP A 185 -17.43 -15.11 6.77
CA ASP A 185 -16.28 -14.56 6.02
C ASP A 185 -16.63 -13.23 5.38
N LEU A 186 -17.82 -13.11 4.79
CA LEU A 186 -18.31 -11.86 4.23
C LEU A 186 -18.48 -10.77 5.30
N ALA A 187 -19.01 -11.13 6.48
CA ALA A 187 -19.15 -10.19 7.61
C ALA A 187 -17.77 -9.71 8.10
N MET A 188 -16.78 -10.59 8.19
CA MET A 188 -15.40 -10.28 8.54
C MET A 188 -14.78 -9.29 7.51
N ILE A 189 -14.89 -9.61 6.22
CA ILE A 189 -14.38 -8.77 5.13
C ILE A 189 -15.06 -7.39 5.17
N ALA A 190 -16.39 -7.36 5.31
CA ALA A 190 -17.15 -6.12 5.36
C ALA A 190 -16.74 -5.25 6.56
N ALA A 191 -16.54 -5.83 7.74
CA ALA A 191 -16.06 -5.10 8.91
C ALA A 191 -14.69 -4.47 8.66
N TRP A 192 -13.73 -5.22 8.11
CA TRP A 192 -12.40 -4.73 7.75
C TRP A 192 -12.48 -3.57 6.74
N GLN A 193 -13.21 -3.78 5.63
CA GLN A 193 -13.37 -2.79 4.57
C GLN A 193 -14.01 -1.48 5.09
N GLN A 194 -15.10 -1.59 5.84
CA GLN A 194 -15.82 -0.43 6.37
C GLN A 194 -14.99 0.39 7.36
N ILE A 195 -14.27 -0.27 8.27
CA ILE A 195 -13.44 0.44 9.24
C ILE A 195 -12.28 1.13 8.54
N ALA A 196 -11.60 0.45 7.62
CA ALA A 196 -10.51 1.04 6.87
C ALA A 196 -10.97 2.28 6.07
N GLU A 197 -12.14 2.23 5.42
CA GLU A 197 -12.67 3.38 4.69
C GLU A 197 -13.10 4.52 5.62
N ARG A 198 -13.75 4.24 6.77
CA ARG A 198 -14.08 5.27 7.77
C ARG A 198 -12.85 6.01 8.28
N VAL A 199 -11.74 5.30 8.50
CA VAL A 199 -10.47 5.92 8.86
C VAL A 199 -9.93 6.74 7.70
N ALA A 200 -9.94 6.19 6.49
CA ALA A 200 -9.44 6.84 5.29
C ALA A 200 -10.18 8.16 4.96
N GLU A 201 -11.49 8.23 5.24
CA GLU A 201 -12.27 9.46 5.08
C GLU A 201 -11.83 10.59 5.99
N ARG A 202 -11.34 10.26 7.20
CA ARG A 202 -10.94 11.20 8.25
C ARG A 202 -9.44 11.37 8.38
N ALA A 203 -8.66 10.49 7.77
CA ALA A 203 -7.20 10.54 7.82
C ALA A 203 -6.68 11.89 7.33
N PRO A 204 -5.61 12.43 7.93
CA PRO A 204 -5.01 13.67 7.47
C PRO A 204 -4.52 13.53 6.02
N ARG A 205 -4.67 14.61 5.26
CA ARG A 205 -4.20 14.69 3.88
C ARG A 205 -2.84 15.34 3.83
N PHE A 206 -1.99 14.84 2.93
CA PHE A 206 -0.72 15.46 2.62
C PHE A 206 -0.47 15.46 1.12
N LYS A 207 0.34 16.40 0.68
CA LYS A 207 0.75 16.53 -0.71
C LYS A 207 2.27 16.55 -0.78
N LEU A 208 2.83 15.67 -1.60
CA LEU A 208 4.24 15.75 -1.94
C LEU A 208 4.47 16.91 -2.90
N THR A 209 5.54 17.66 -2.66
CA THR A 209 6.07 18.64 -3.61
C THR A 209 7.16 18.00 -4.47
N ALA A 210 7.58 18.68 -5.54
CA ALA A 210 8.69 18.21 -6.36
C ALA A 210 9.93 17.95 -5.47
N ASN A 211 10.70 16.92 -5.81
CA ASN A 211 11.87 16.46 -5.08
C ASN A 211 11.61 15.90 -3.67
N GLN A 212 10.36 15.48 -3.40
CA GLN A 212 10.01 14.74 -2.20
C GLN A 212 9.54 13.33 -2.57
N ALA A 213 9.83 12.34 -1.70
CA ALA A 213 9.18 11.04 -1.77
C ALA A 213 8.59 10.66 -0.41
N VAL A 214 7.46 9.97 -0.42
CA VAL A 214 6.97 9.24 0.73
C VAL A 214 7.41 7.78 0.62
N VAL A 215 8.04 7.26 1.66
CA VAL A 215 8.36 5.83 1.82
C VAL A 215 7.38 5.23 2.81
N VAL A 216 6.79 4.10 2.46
CA VAL A 216 5.67 3.51 3.19
C VAL A 216 5.92 2.03 3.46
N ASP A 217 5.70 1.60 4.69
CA ASP A 217 5.61 0.20 5.10
C ASP A 217 4.29 -0.38 4.57
N ASN A 218 4.37 -1.08 3.45
CA ASN A 218 3.21 -1.64 2.75
C ASN A 218 2.58 -2.84 3.47
N TYR A 219 3.29 -3.42 4.44
CA TYR A 219 2.74 -4.47 5.30
C TYR A 219 1.88 -3.90 6.42
N ARG A 220 2.09 -2.63 6.79
CA ARG A 220 1.38 -1.96 7.87
C ARG A 220 0.35 -0.97 7.38
N MET A 221 0.68 -0.18 6.34
CA MET A 221 -0.08 0.99 5.94
C MET A 221 -1.00 0.70 4.75
N LEU A 222 -2.24 1.11 4.86
CA LEU A 222 -3.12 1.30 3.72
C LEU A 222 -2.94 2.72 3.20
N HIS A 223 -2.99 2.91 1.90
CA HIS A 223 -2.83 4.22 1.29
C HIS A 223 -3.85 4.47 0.20
N GLY A 224 -4.05 5.73 -0.10
CA GLY A 224 -4.93 6.16 -1.16
C GLY A 224 -4.70 7.63 -1.49
N ARG A 225 -5.53 8.16 -2.36
CA ARG A 225 -5.48 9.56 -2.77
C ARG A 225 -6.87 10.11 -3.08
N ASP A 226 -7.04 11.41 -2.91
CA ASP A 226 -8.21 12.10 -3.38
C ASP A 226 -8.17 12.28 -4.90
N ALA A 227 -9.31 12.55 -5.54
CA ALA A 227 -9.39 12.85 -6.96
C ALA A 227 -8.53 14.08 -7.33
N TYR A 228 -8.08 14.15 -8.57
CA TYR A 228 -7.37 15.31 -9.09
C TYR A 228 -7.74 15.59 -10.54
N THR A 229 -7.48 16.82 -10.98
CA THR A 229 -7.82 17.29 -12.33
C THR A 229 -6.60 17.66 -13.16
N ASP A 230 -5.45 17.87 -12.51
CA ASP A 230 -4.21 18.26 -13.19
C ASP A 230 -3.51 17.03 -13.76
N LEU A 231 -3.64 16.85 -15.07
CA LEU A 231 -3.04 15.74 -15.81
C LEU A 231 -1.51 15.85 -15.95
N ASN A 232 -0.90 16.95 -15.50
CA ASN A 232 0.56 17.08 -15.48
C ASN A 232 1.19 16.48 -14.22
N ARG A 233 0.40 15.98 -13.29
CA ARG A 233 0.92 15.28 -12.12
C ARG A 233 1.79 14.12 -12.54
N LEU A 234 2.99 14.01 -11.99
CA LEU A 234 3.93 12.94 -12.30
C LEU A 234 4.61 12.46 -11.01
N LEU A 235 4.45 11.19 -10.72
CA LEU A 235 5.17 10.49 -9.66
C LEU A 235 5.86 9.25 -10.22
N TRP A 236 6.99 8.88 -9.61
CA TRP A 236 7.56 7.54 -9.73
C TRP A 236 7.09 6.69 -8.58
N ARG A 237 6.66 5.46 -8.84
CA ARG A 237 6.41 4.42 -7.85
C ARG A 237 7.51 3.38 -7.92
N VAL A 238 8.06 3.02 -6.77
CA VAL A 238 9.05 1.97 -6.63
C VAL A 238 8.57 0.98 -5.58
N TRP A 239 8.52 -0.29 -5.94
CA TRP A 239 8.30 -1.38 -5.00
C TRP A 239 9.62 -1.91 -4.49
N ILE A 240 9.65 -2.31 -3.23
CA ILE A 240 10.86 -2.72 -2.53
C ILE A 240 10.55 -4.00 -1.77
N TRP A 241 11.37 -5.02 -1.98
CA TRP A 241 11.42 -6.22 -1.17
C TRP A 241 12.69 -6.20 -0.34
N THR A 242 12.55 -6.39 0.97
CA THR A 242 13.69 -6.49 1.89
C THR A 242 13.80 -7.90 2.45
N SER A 243 14.83 -8.15 3.27
CA SER A 243 14.93 -9.39 4.05
C SER A 243 13.76 -9.62 5.02
N GLY A 244 12.99 -8.57 5.33
CA GLY A 244 11.78 -8.63 6.15
C GLY A 244 10.51 -8.94 5.37
N SER A 245 10.58 -9.17 4.05
CA SER A 245 9.42 -9.58 3.26
C SER A 245 9.07 -11.06 3.49
N LEU A 246 7.83 -11.45 3.21
CA LEU A 246 7.39 -12.85 3.26
C LEU A 246 8.20 -13.71 2.27
N GLY A 247 8.51 -13.15 1.13
CA GLY A 247 9.35 -13.71 0.10
C GLY A 247 9.49 -12.71 -1.05
N VAL A 248 10.37 -13.02 -1.99
CA VAL A 248 10.60 -12.23 -3.20
C VAL A 248 10.08 -13.04 -4.37
N PRO A 249 9.25 -12.48 -5.27
CA PRO A 249 8.84 -13.17 -6.47
C PRO A 249 10.05 -13.44 -7.38
N ASP A 250 10.01 -14.53 -8.12
CA ASP A 250 11.14 -14.99 -8.97
C ASP A 250 11.55 -13.93 -10.01
N MET A 251 10.58 -13.17 -10.51
CA MET A 251 10.82 -12.12 -11.50
C MET A 251 10.02 -10.85 -11.20
N PRO A 252 10.50 -9.97 -10.30
CA PRO A 252 9.88 -8.67 -10.08
C PRO A 252 10.19 -7.74 -11.27
N LEU A 253 9.33 -7.71 -12.28
CA LEU A 253 9.60 -7.02 -13.54
C LEU A 253 9.47 -5.51 -13.46
N HIS A 254 8.43 -5.02 -12.75
CA HIS A 254 8.11 -3.60 -12.64
C HIS A 254 7.43 -3.29 -11.31
N SER A 255 7.58 -2.05 -10.88
CA SER A 255 6.79 -1.48 -9.78
C SER A 255 5.36 -1.11 -10.24
N ASP A 256 4.76 -1.97 -11.06
CA ASP A 256 3.40 -1.84 -11.58
C ASP A 256 2.79 -3.23 -11.80
N THR A 257 1.66 -3.50 -11.15
CA THR A 257 0.92 -4.77 -11.22
C THR A 257 0.58 -5.18 -12.64
N ARG A 258 0.32 -4.23 -13.53
CA ARG A 258 -0.07 -4.48 -14.92
C ARG A 258 1.01 -5.18 -15.73
N TYR A 259 2.28 -4.96 -15.42
CA TYR A 259 3.39 -5.60 -16.11
C TYR A 259 3.72 -6.99 -15.55
N ALA A 260 3.46 -7.21 -14.27
CA ALA A 260 3.68 -8.51 -13.65
C ALA A 260 2.71 -9.58 -14.17
N ALA A 261 1.47 -9.20 -14.52
CA ALA A 261 0.47 -10.11 -15.06
C ALA A 261 0.75 -10.56 -16.49
N VAL A 262 1.55 -9.84 -17.26
CA VAL A 262 1.87 -10.15 -18.68
C VAL A 262 3.03 -11.15 -18.78
N ALA A 263 3.79 -11.38 -17.72
CA ALA A 263 4.97 -12.24 -17.72
C ALA A 263 4.68 -13.69 -17.32
N SER A 264 3.45 -14.01 -16.96
CA SER A 264 2.97 -15.37 -16.64
C SER A 264 2.25 -16.00 -17.84
#